data_5d23b61c6072f2a722014a3d7960e02e
#
_entry.id   5d23b61c6072f2a722014a3d7960e02e
#
_cell.length_a   1.000
_cell.length_b   1.000
_cell.length_c   1.000
_cell.angle_alpha   90.00
_cell.angle_beta   90.00
_cell.angle_gamma   90.00
#
_symmetry.space_group_name_H-M   'P 1'
#
loop_
_entity.id
_entity.type
_entity.pdbx_description
1 polymer ?
#
loop_
_entity_poly.entity_id
_entity_poly.type
_entity_poly.pdbx_seq_one_letter_code
_entity_poly.pdbx_strand_id
1 'polypeptide(L)'
;MAAPTMGALSPWHAVREEIVTVLSTVSDAQMSNAAALFTDRRRRWFCSGQGRSGLVAQMVAMRLMHVGFDAHAVGEATAPAIGSGDGLVVISGSGETPVTLHITRLARDYGAHVLAVTTRADSTLAQHAHAVIQVPTTVTVRFGGTLFEQSALLLLDAVMLEITAGDPRAYAAMRARHTNLQ
;
A
#
# COMPACT_ATOMS: atom_id res chain seq x y z
N MET A 1 27.92 -1.04 -10.06
CA MET A 1 27.09 -1.22 -11.27
C MET A 1 26.77 0.15 -11.85
N ALA A 2 27.02 0.39 -13.16
CA ALA A 2 26.65 1.65 -13.82
C ALA A 2 25.13 1.77 -13.88
N ALA A 3 24.61 3.00 -13.70
CA ALA A 3 23.18 3.28 -13.89
C ALA A 3 22.79 2.94 -15.35
N PRO A 4 21.63 2.34 -15.58
CA PRO A 4 21.16 2.11 -16.94
C PRO A 4 21.01 3.46 -17.66
N THR A 5 21.48 3.53 -18.90
CA THR A 5 21.38 4.73 -19.72
C THR A 5 19.94 4.88 -20.23
N MET A 6 19.39 6.09 -20.14
CA MET A 6 18.14 6.43 -20.80
C MET A 6 18.34 6.29 -22.33
N GLY A 7 17.51 5.45 -22.96
CA GLY A 7 17.41 5.38 -24.41
C GLY A 7 16.81 6.65 -25.02
N ALA A 8 16.43 6.61 -26.29
CA ALA A 8 15.90 7.75 -27.07
C ALA A 8 14.56 8.35 -26.56
N LEU A 9 13.95 7.79 -25.48
CA LEU A 9 12.68 8.28 -24.90
C LEU A 9 12.91 9.52 -24.04
N SER A 10 11.97 10.46 -24.07
CA SER A 10 11.97 11.55 -23.11
C SER A 10 11.73 11.04 -21.67
N PRO A 11 12.24 11.74 -20.62
CA PRO A 11 12.17 11.26 -19.25
C PRO A 11 10.76 10.84 -18.79
N TRP A 12 9.73 11.59 -19.13
CA TRP A 12 8.38 11.28 -18.71
C TRP A 12 7.80 10.03 -19.42
N HIS A 13 8.18 9.78 -20.68
CA HIS A 13 7.85 8.54 -21.38
C HIS A 13 8.50 7.34 -20.69
N ALA A 14 9.77 7.44 -20.30
CA ALA A 14 10.47 6.39 -19.58
C ALA A 14 9.75 6.07 -18.23
N VAL A 15 9.33 7.09 -17.48
CA VAL A 15 8.56 6.92 -16.25
C VAL A 15 7.24 6.19 -16.51
N ARG A 16 6.50 6.60 -17.54
CA ARG A 16 5.23 5.98 -17.92
C ARG A 16 5.42 4.50 -18.26
N GLU A 17 6.37 4.19 -19.12
CA GLU A 17 6.60 2.81 -19.57
C GLU A 17 7.02 1.89 -18.40
N GLU A 18 7.86 2.36 -17.50
CA GLU A 18 8.24 1.59 -16.30
C GLU A 18 7.03 1.29 -15.41
N ILE A 19 6.16 2.28 -15.16
CA ILE A 19 4.95 2.08 -14.36
C ILE A 19 4.00 1.09 -15.04
N VAL A 20 3.71 1.28 -16.33
CA VAL A 20 2.84 0.37 -17.10
C VAL A 20 3.38 -1.05 -17.06
N THR A 21 4.69 -1.22 -17.25
CA THR A 21 5.34 -2.53 -17.20
C THR A 21 5.13 -3.20 -15.84
N VAL A 22 5.35 -2.50 -14.73
CA VAL A 22 5.16 -3.05 -13.39
C VAL A 22 3.69 -3.42 -13.16
N LEU A 23 2.77 -2.50 -13.45
CA LEU A 23 1.33 -2.74 -13.20
C LEU A 23 0.80 -3.92 -14.02
N SER A 24 1.28 -4.12 -15.24
CA SER A 24 0.86 -5.24 -16.09
C SER A 24 1.35 -6.63 -15.62
N THR A 25 2.28 -6.68 -14.67
CA THR A 25 2.80 -7.94 -14.10
C THR A 25 2.12 -8.36 -12.79
N VAL A 26 1.31 -7.47 -12.20
CA VAL A 26 0.57 -7.79 -10.96
C VAL A 26 -0.65 -8.64 -11.32
N SER A 27 -0.85 -9.76 -10.60
CA SER A 27 -1.95 -10.67 -10.89
C SER A 27 -3.27 -10.20 -10.27
N ASP A 28 -4.37 -10.42 -10.99
CA ASP A 28 -5.73 -10.15 -10.48
C ASP A 28 -6.00 -10.90 -9.17
N ALA A 29 -5.47 -12.11 -9.01
CA ALA A 29 -5.62 -12.89 -7.79
C ALA A 29 -5.00 -12.20 -6.56
N GLN A 30 -3.83 -11.55 -6.72
CA GLN A 30 -3.22 -10.78 -5.62
C GLN A 30 -4.08 -9.57 -5.26
N MET A 31 -4.63 -8.88 -6.24
CA MET A 31 -5.50 -7.71 -6.03
C MET A 31 -6.80 -8.12 -5.34
N SER A 32 -7.47 -9.17 -5.81
CA SER A 32 -8.69 -9.69 -5.18
C SER A 32 -8.46 -10.20 -3.76
N ASN A 33 -7.33 -10.89 -3.50
CA ASN A 33 -6.98 -11.32 -2.14
C ASN A 33 -6.72 -10.12 -1.21
N ALA A 34 -6.09 -9.06 -1.71
CA ALA A 34 -5.91 -7.83 -0.95
C ALA A 34 -7.26 -7.15 -0.67
N ALA A 35 -8.13 -7.00 -1.67
CA ALA A 35 -9.46 -6.40 -1.53
C ALA A 35 -10.35 -7.18 -0.54
N ALA A 36 -10.23 -8.52 -0.52
CA ALA A 36 -10.98 -9.37 0.41
C ALA A 36 -10.74 -9.04 1.90
N LEU A 37 -9.56 -8.52 2.25
CA LEU A 37 -9.28 -8.09 3.63
C LEU A 37 -10.14 -6.89 4.06
N PHE A 38 -10.67 -6.11 3.12
CA PHE A 38 -11.48 -4.91 3.36
C PHE A 38 -12.99 -5.16 3.35
N THR A 39 -13.43 -6.42 3.33
CA THR A 39 -14.86 -6.78 3.35
C THR A 39 -15.53 -6.48 4.70
N ASP A 40 -14.81 -6.63 5.81
CA ASP A 40 -15.31 -6.20 7.12
C ASP A 40 -15.14 -4.68 7.28
N ARG A 41 -16.22 -3.96 7.05
CA ARG A 41 -16.26 -2.48 7.09
C ARG A 41 -16.12 -1.90 8.49
N ARG A 42 -16.17 -2.70 9.55
CA ARG A 42 -15.96 -2.29 10.95
C ARG A 42 -14.52 -2.40 11.38
N ARG A 43 -13.68 -3.09 10.59
CA ARG A 43 -12.26 -3.24 10.88
C ARG A 43 -11.56 -1.90 10.83
N ARG A 44 -10.84 -1.57 11.91
CA ARG A 44 -9.90 -0.43 11.90
C ARG A 44 -8.66 -0.81 11.14
N TRP A 45 -8.07 0.17 10.47
CA TRP A 45 -6.87 -0.03 9.69
C TRP A 45 -5.73 0.87 10.13
N PHE A 46 -4.55 0.28 10.20
CA PHE A 46 -3.30 0.98 10.42
C PHE A 46 -2.44 0.87 9.17
N CYS A 47 -1.71 1.94 8.82
CA CYS A 47 -0.84 1.96 7.66
C CYS A 47 0.58 2.30 8.09
N SER A 48 1.56 1.51 7.65
CA SER A 48 2.97 1.64 8.04
C SER A 48 3.92 1.50 6.88
N GLY A 49 5.02 2.23 6.95
CA GLY A 49 6.15 2.19 6.04
C GLY A 49 7.25 3.10 6.55
N GLN A 50 8.45 3.01 5.98
CA GLN A 50 9.57 3.86 6.37
C GLN A 50 9.99 4.78 5.22
N GLY A 51 10.43 6.00 5.52
CA GLY A 51 10.81 6.99 4.51
C GLY A 51 9.66 7.28 3.53
N ARG A 52 9.92 7.22 2.22
CA ARG A 52 8.90 7.47 1.17
C ARG A 52 7.74 6.46 1.23
N SER A 53 8.00 5.21 1.58
CA SER A 53 6.94 4.22 1.83
C SER A 53 6.03 4.63 2.99
N GLY A 54 6.55 5.36 3.99
CA GLY A 54 5.75 5.95 5.06
C GLY A 54 4.81 7.06 4.56
N LEU A 55 5.27 7.89 3.63
CA LEU A 55 4.41 8.89 2.98
C LEU A 55 3.28 8.22 2.18
N VAL A 56 3.58 7.15 1.44
CA VAL A 56 2.55 6.35 0.77
C VAL A 56 1.58 5.75 1.78
N ALA A 57 2.06 5.23 2.91
CA ALA A 57 1.21 4.69 3.98
C ALA A 57 0.25 5.74 4.54
N GLN A 58 0.69 6.99 4.73
CA GLN A 58 -0.18 8.10 5.14
C GLN A 58 -1.25 8.40 4.08
N MET A 59 -0.89 8.43 2.79
CA MET A 59 -1.85 8.60 1.70
C MET A 59 -2.89 7.48 1.69
N VAL A 60 -2.49 6.24 1.94
CA VAL A 60 -3.39 5.08 2.02
C VAL A 60 -4.32 5.17 3.21
N ALA A 61 -3.83 5.57 4.40
CA ALA A 61 -4.66 5.80 5.58
C ALA A 61 -5.74 6.85 5.28
N MET A 62 -5.36 7.97 4.65
CA MET A 62 -6.30 9.00 4.21
C MET A 62 -7.35 8.44 3.22
N ARG A 63 -6.95 7.61 2.25
CA ARG A 63 -7.88 6.98 1.30
C ARG A 63 -8.85 6.02 2.00
N LEU A 64 -8.36 5.20 2.91
CA LEU A 64 -9.21 4.30 3.71
C LEU A 64 -10.25 5.10 4.53
N MET A 65 -9.85 6.21 5.13
CA MET A 65 -10.77 7.13 5.81
C MET A 65 -11.81 7.67 4.84
N HIS A 66 -11.44 8.11 3.64
CA HIS A 66 -12.39 8.61 2.65
C HIS A 66 -13.43 7.53 2.26
N VAL A 67 -13.02 6.27 2.08
CA VAL A 67 -13.96 5.18 1.78
C VAL A 67 -14.73 4.67 3.00
N GLY A 68 -14.48 5.24 4.19
CA GLY A 68 -15.31 5.06 5.38
C GLY A 68 -14.79 4.09 6.42
N PHE A 69 -13.51 3.72 6.37
CA PHE A 69 -12.85 3.00 7.44
C PHE A 69 -12.37 3.95 8.55
N ASP A 70 -12.30 3.45 9.77
CA ASP A 70 -11.49 4.04 10.82
C ASP A 70 -10.02 3.69 10.52
N ALA A 71 -9.22 4.68 10.10
CA ALA A 71 -7.89 4.45 9.55
C ALA A 71 -6.85 5.45 10.09
N HIS A 72 -5.67 4.93 10.42
CA HIS A 72 -4.59 5.65 11.09
C HIS A 72 -3.25 5.36 10.42
N ALA A 73 -2.36 6.35 10.39
CA ALA A 73 -0.96 6.08 10.09
C ALA A 73 -0.22 5.71 11.39
N VAL A 74 0.61 4.67 11.33
CA VAL A 74 1.44 4.26 12.49
C VAL A 74 2.44 5.36 12.81
N GLY A 75 2.46 5.77 14.07
CA GLY A 75 3.33 6.86 14.56
C GLY A 75 2.63 8.21 14.67
N GLU A 76 1.38 8.35 14.24
CA GLU A 76 0.58 9.53 14.55
C GLU A 76 0.20 9.57 16.03
N ALA A 77 0.27 10.75 16.64
CA ALA A 77 0.00 10.91 18.08
C ALA A 77 -1.43 10.52 18.48
N THR A 78 -2.36 10.55 17.53
CA THR A 78 -3.79 10.21 17.74
C THR A 78 -4.11 8.76 17.35
N ALA A 79 -3.14 7.97 16.87
CA ALA A 79 -3.37 6.58 16.52
C ALA A 79 -3.65 5.76 17.78
N PRO A 80 -4.77 5.02 17.86
CA PRO A 80 -5.08 4.16 19.00
C PRO A 80 -4.20 2.90 19.00
N ALA A 81 -4.27 2.11 20.07
CA ALA A 81 -3.62 0.80 20.12
C ALA A 81 -4.25 -0.15 19.10
N ILE A 82 -3.42 -0.90 18.38
CA ILE A 82 -3.86 -1.99 17.50
C ILE A 82 -4.30 -3.20 18.34
N GLY A 83 -5.34 -3.89 17.90
CA GLY A 83 -5.90 -5.03 18.60
C GLY A 83 -6.36 -6.16 17.67
N SER A 84 -6.97 -7.18 18.27
CA SER A 84 -7.48 -8.35 17.55
C SER A 84 -8.57 -7.94 16.56
N GLY A 85 -8.47 -8.47 15.34
CA GLY A 85 -9.40 -8.17 14.24
C GLY A 85 -9.12 -6.87 13.48
N ASP A 86 -8.24 -6.00 13.97
CA ASP A 86 -7.77 -4.82 13.22
C ASP A 86 -6.97 -5.24 11.97
N GLY A 87 -6.68 -4.30 11.10
CA GLY A 87 -5.86 -4.49 9.92
C GLY A 87 -4.61 -3.62 9.92
N LEU A 88 -3.53 -4.12 9.33
CA LEU A 88 -2.31 -3.37 9.08
C LEU A 88 -1.90 -3.48 7.62
N VAL A 89 -1.84 -2.34 6.92
CA VAL A 89 -1.20 -2.23 5.61
C VAL A 89 0.26 -1.86 5.80
N VAL A 90 1.17 -2.68 5.30
CA VAL A 90 2.62 -2.48 5.45
C VAL A 90 3.27 -2.35 4.09
N ILE A 91 4.01 -1.25 3.88
CA ILE A 91 4.67 -0.94 2.61
C ILE A 91 6.18 -0.95 2.81
N SER A 92 6.86 -1.91 2.19
CA SER A 92 8.32 -2.05 2.28
C SER A 92 8.89 -2.71 1.03
N GLY A 93 9.64 -1.96 0.23
CA GLY A 93 10.22 -2.48 -1.01
C GLY A 93 11.06 -3.74 -0.79
N SER A 94 12.00 -3.73 0.15
CA SER A 94 12.81 -4.92 0.46
C SER A 94 12.03 -6.01 1.21
N GLY A 95 11.00 -5.63 1.98
CA GLY A 95 10.32 -6.53 2.92
C GLY A 95 11.19 -6.96 4.10
N GLU A 96 12.37 -6.30 4.31
CA GLU A 96 13.35 -6.66 5.33
C GLU A 96 13.69 -5.49 6.27
N THR A 97 13.01 -4.36 6.15
CA THR A 97 13.27 -3.18 6.98
C THR A 97 12.99 -3.49 8.46
N PRO A 98 13.97 -3.40 9.37
CA PRO A 98 13.82 -3.88 10.76
C PRO A 98 12.64 -3.28 11.51
N VAL A 99 12.44 -1.95 11.43
CA VAL A 99 11.32 -1.27 12.10
C VAL A 99 9.98 -1.74 11.53
N THR A 100 9.89 -1.91 10.22
CA THR A 100 8.69 -2.40 9.56
C THR A 100 8.35 -3.83 9.99
N LEU A 101 9.36 -4.70 10.08
CA LEU A 101 9.19 -6.08 10.56
C LEU A 101 8.77 -6.12 12.04
N HIS A 102 9.35 -5.25 12.87
CA HIS A 102 8.98 -5.16 14.28
C HIS A 102 7.49 -4.79 14.43
N ILE A 103 7.04 -3.75 13.75
CA ILE A 103 5.63 -3.31 13.75
C ILE A 103 4.71 -4.44 13.24
N THR A 104 5.13 -5.14 12.19
CA THR A 104 4.35 -6.26 11.62
C THR A 104 4.19 -7.40 12.61
N ARG A 105 5.28 -7.79 13.31
CA ARG A 105 5.23 -8.86 14.33
C ARG A 105 4.32 -8.47 15.49
N LEU A 106 4.47 -7.26 16.02
CA LEU A 106 3.58 -6.77 17.08
C LEU A 106 2.11 -6.82 16.66
N ALA A 107 1.77 -6.32 15.46
CA ALA A 107 0.40 -6.37 14.96
C ALA A 107 -0.12 -7.82 14.87
N ARG A 108 0.71 -8.75 14.41
CA ARG A 108 0.38 -10.19 14.38
C ARG A 108 0.16 -10.76 15.75
N ASP A 109 1.01 -10.43 16.71
CA ASP A 109 0.92 -10.91 18.10
C ASP A 109 -0.38 -10.44 18.77
N TYR A 110 -0.86 -9.22 18.40
CA TYR A 110 -2.16 -8.71 18.83
C TYR A 110 -3.36 -9.24 18.01
N GLY A 111 -3.14 -10.13 17.05
CA GLY A 111 -4.20 -10.75 16.24
C GLY A 111 -4.74 -9.89 15.12
N ALA A 112 -3.97 -8.92 14.62
CA ALA A 112 -4.33 -8.10 13.48
C ALA A 112 -4.10 -8.83 12.14
N HIS A 113 -4.89 -8.47 11.13
CA HIS A 113 -4.72 -8.93 9.76
C HIS A 113 -3.70 -8.04 9.04
N VAL A 114 -2.76 -8.65 8.31
CA VAL A 114 -1.68 -7.92 7.62
C VAL A 114 -1.82 -8.04 6.12
N LEU A 115 -1.84 -6.88 5.43
CA LEU A 115 -1.61 -6.73 3.99
C LEU A 115 -0.19 -6.20 3.78
N ALA A 116 0.66 -6.97 3.13
CA ALA A 116 2.00 -6.54 2.75
C ALA A 116 2.06 -6.05 1.30
N VAL A 117 2.77 -4.96 1.07
CA VAL A 117 3.14 -4.48 -0.26
C VAL A 117 4.66 -4.46 -0.35
N THR A 118 5.23 -5.30 -1.21
CA THR A 118 6.68 -5.50 -1.29
C THR A 118 7.13 -5.90 -2.69
N THR A 119 8.42 -5.76 -3.01
CA THR A 119 8.95 -6.25 -4.29
C THR A 119 9.20 -7.75 -4.28
N ARG A 120 9.26 -8.38 -3.08
CA ARG A 120 9.69 -9.76 -2.90
C ARG A 120 8.64 -10.58 -2.17
N ALA A 121 8.04 -11.54 -2.88
CA ALA A 121 7.08 -12.49 -2.30
C ALA A 121 7.71 -13.48 -1.30
N ASP A 122 9.03 -13.64 -1.33
CA ASP A 122 9.82 -14.49 -0.42
C ASP A 122 10.39 -13.75 0.80
N SER A 123 10.09 -12.44 0.92
CA SER A 123 10.60 -11.62 2.03
C SER A 123 10.01 -12.01 3.39
N THR A 124 10.72 -11.66 4.47
CA THR A 124 10.25 -11.85 5.84
C THR A 124 8.89 -11.16 6.06
N LEU A 125 8.69 -9.96 5.50
CA LEU A 125 7.41 -9.27 5.58
C LEU A 125 6.28 -10.07 4.93
N ALA A 126 6.50 -10.61 3.72
CA ALA A 126 5.51 -11.41 3.00
C ALA A 126 5.13 -12.69 3.77
N GLN A 127 6.08 -13.33 4.45
CA GLN A 127 5.82 -14.52 5.28
C GLN A 127 4.94 -14.23 6.50
N HIS A 128 4.92 -12.99 6.98
CA HIS A 128 4.07 -12.55 8.09
C HIS A 128 2.72 -11.98 7.64
N ALA A 129 2.45 -11.88 6.34
CA ALA A 129 1.23 -11.29 5.81
C ALA A 129 0.11 -12.32 5.58
N HIS A 130 -1.14 -11.87 5.64
CA HIS A 130 -2.33 -12.63 5.25
C HIS A 130 -2.61 -12.50 3.75
N ALA A 131 -2.24 -11.36 3.18
CA ALA A 131 -2.24 -11.13 1.74
C ALA A 131 -1.02 -10.28 1.35
N VAL A 132 -0.54 -10.48 0.13
CA VAL A 132 0.64 -9.80 -0.40
C VAL A 132 0.29 -9.22 -1.77
N ILE A 133 0.56 -7.92 -1.94
CA ILE A 133 0.68 -7.32 -3.26
C ILE A 133 2.18 -7.27 -3.57
N GLN A 134 2.61 -8.16 -4.47
CA GLN A 134 3.97 -8.11 -4.98
C GLN A 134 4.06 -7.08 -6.10
N VAL A 135 4.96 -6.12 -5.94
CA VAL A 135 5.26 -5.06 -6.91
C VAL A 135 6.62 -5.36 -7.52
N PRO A 136 6.71 -6.16 -8.58
CA PRO A 136 7.99 -6.60 -9.12
C PRO A 136 8.69 -5.43 -9.83
N THR A 137 9.55 -4.73 -9.11
CA THR A 137 10.39 -3.68 -9.69
C THR A 137 11.66 -4.30 -10.25
N THR A 138 11.82 -4.17 -11.54
CA THR A 138 13.03 -4.56 -12.28
C THR A 138 14.06 -3.44 -12.28
N VAL A 139 15.08 -3.53 -13.13
CA VAL A 139 16.06 -2.46 -13.32
C VAL A 139 15.34 -1.18 -13.75
N THR A 140 15.56 -0.09 -13.03
CA THR A 140 14.99 1.23 -13.32
C THR A 140 16.10 2.26 -13.48
N VAL A 141 15.89 3.26 -14.36
CA VAL A 141 16.78 4.42 -14.49
C VAL A 141 16.57 5.43 -13.35
N ARG A 142 15.52 5.25 -12.54
CA ARG A 142 15.15 6.16 -11.46
C ARG A 142 15.90 5.85 -10.17
N PHE A 143 16.06 6.87 -9.33
CA PHE A 143 16.68 6.70 -8.01
C PHE A 143 15.90 5.71 -7.14
N GLY A 144 16.61 4.77 -6.54
CA GLY A 144 16.15 3.58 -5.80
C GLY A 144 14.81 3.71 -5.08
N GLY A 145 13.93 2.75 -5.28
CA GLY A 145 12.61 2.67 -4.66
C GLY A 145 11.50 3.53 -5.29
N THR A 146 11.84 4.52 -6.15
CA THR A 146 10.85 5.44 -6.72
C THR A 146 9.78 4.71 -7.56
N LEU A 147 10.19 3.73 -8.35
CA LEU A 147 9.26 2.91 -9.14
C LEU A 147 8.34 2.09 -8.23
N PHE A 148 8.89 1.50 -7.16
CA PHE A 148 8.13 0.72 -6.20
C PHE A 148 7.06 1.53 -5.51
N GLU A 149 7.42 2.67 -4.90
CA GLU A 149 6.47 3.45 -4.11
C GLU A 149 5.33 4.04 -4.94
N GLN A 150 5.61 4.49 -6.17
CA GLN A 150 4.59 5.00 -7.08
C GLN A 150 3.65 3.86 -7.53
N SER A 151 4.19 2.71 -7.90
CA SER A 151 3.39 1.54 -8.27
C SER A 151 2.56 1.02 -7.10
N ALA A 152 3.13 0.98 -5.88
CA ALA A 152 2.42 0.60 -4.66
C ALA A 152 1.21 1.50 -4.40
N LEU A 153 1.38 2.83 -4.55
CA LEU A 153 0.29 3.78 -4.38
C LEU A 153 -0.83 3.53 -5.40
N LEU A 154 -0.49 3.35 -6.67
CA LEU A 154 -1.49 3.11 -7.73
C LEU A 154 -2.25 1.78 -7.53
N LEU A 155 -1.56 0.73 -7.10
CA LEU A 155 -2.20 -0.56 -6.81
C LEU A 155 -3.13 -0.48 -5.59
N LEU A 156 -2.73 0.24 -4.55
CA LEU A 156 -3.60 0.46 -3.39
C LEU A 156 -4.80 1.35 -3.72
N ASP A 157 -4.65 2.34 -4.62
CA ASP A 157 -5.81 3.08 -5.17
C ASP A 157 -6.73 2.15 -5.98
N ALA A 158 -6.20 1.19 -6.72
CA ALA A 158 -7.01 0.19 -7.43
C ALA A 158 -7.80 -0.70 -6.46
N VAL A 159 -7.20 -1.12 -5.33
CA VAL A 159 -7.94 -1.80 -4.23
C VAL A 159 -9.09 -0.93 -3.72
N MET A 160 -8.86 0.39 -3.52
CA MET A 160 -9.94 1.30 -3.07
C MET A 160 -11.08 1.39 -4.10
N LEU A 161 -10.77 1.39 -5.38
CA LEU A 161 -11.78 1.34 -6.45
C LEU A 161 -12.56 0.03 -6.42
N GLU A 162 -11.90 -1.11 -6.25
CA GLU A 162 -12.54 -2.42 -6.18
C GLU A 162 -13.52 -2.52 -4.99
N ILE A 163 -13.11 -2.11 -3.80
CA ILE A 163 -13.96 -2.19 -2.59
C ILE A 163 -15.11 -1.16 -2.57
N THR A 164 -15.11 -0.19 -3.48
CA THR A 164 -16.20 0.78 -3.67
C THR A 164 -17.00 0.54 -4.93
N ALA A 165 -16.58 -0.44 -5.75
CA ALA A 165 -17.25 -0.75 -7.01
C ALA A 165 -18.72 -1.14 -6.78
N GLY A 166 -19.60 -0.60 -7.63
CA GLY A 166 -21.04 -0.88 -7.58
C GLY A 166 -21.83 -0.10 -6.52
N ASP A 167 -21.21 0.71 -5.67
CA ASP A 167 -21.93 1.62 -4.76
C ASP A 167 -22.06 3.02 -5.41
N PRO A 168 -23.23 3.41 -5.91
CA PRO A 168 -23.43 4.71 -6.55
C PRO A 168 -23.29 5.88 -5.58
N ARG A 169 -23.32 5.63 -4.26
CA ARG A 169 -23.18 6.65 -3.21
C ARG A 169 -21.73 6.81 -2.75
N ALA A 170 -20.80 5.91 -3.17
CA ALA A 170 -19.43 5.92 -2.68
C ALA A 170 -18.74 7.26 -2.90
N TYR A 171 -18.87 7.84 -4.10
CA TYR A 171 -18.23 9.12 -4.42
C TYR A 171 -18.76 10.27 -3.54
N ALA A 172 -20.08 10.37 -3.36
CA ALA A 172 -20.68 11.39 -2.52
C ALA A 172 -20.27 11.23 -1.05
N ALA A 173 -20.19 9.99 -0.56
CA ALA A 173 -19.75 9.67 0.78
C ALA A 173 -18.26 10.01 0.99
N MET A 174 -17.39 9.72 0.02
CA MET A 174 -15.97 10.13 0.06
C MET A 174 -15.83 11.65 0.09
N ARG A 175 -16.59 12.36 -0.76
CA ARG A 175 -16.59 13.83 -0.79
C ARG A 175 -17.05 14.44 0.55
N ALA A 176 -18.05 13.86 1.19
CA ALA A 176 -18.53 14.32 2.51
C ALA A 176 -17.49 14.15 3.63
N ARG A 177 -16.57 13.18 3.49
CA ARG A 177 -15.47 12.96 4.45
C ARG A 177 -14.20 13.74 4.12
N HIS A 178 -14.14 14.37 2.93
CA HIS A 178 -12.98 15.18 2.58
C HIS A 178 -12.89 16.39 3.51
N THR A 179 -11.66 16.74 3.89
CA THR A 179 -11.42 17.85 4.83
C THR A 179 -12.06 19.16 4.35
N ASN A 180 -12.65 19.91 5.27
CA ASN A 180 -13.25 21.23 5.06
C ASN A 180 -12.56 22.33 5.89
N LEU A 181 -11.41 22.03 6.48
CA LEU A 181 -10.60 22.96 7.28
C LEU A 181 -9.37 23.49 6.50
N GLN A 182 -9.46 23.55 5.18
CA GLN A 182 -8.44 24.10 4.29
C GLN A 182 -8.86 25.45 3.76
#